data_bca5baac1d77c171bb6071f7aadea17f
#
_entry.id   bca5baac1d77c171bb6071f7aadea17f
#
_cell.length_a   1.000
_cell.length_b   1.000
_cell.length_c   1.000
_cell.angle_alpha   90.00
_cell.angle_beta   90.00
_cell.angle_gamma   90.00
#
_symmetry.space_group_name_H-M   'P 1'
#
loop_
_entity.id
_entity.type
_entity.pdbx_description
1 polymer ?
#
loop_
_entity_poly.entity_id
_entity_poly.type
_entity_poly.pdbx_seq_one_letter_code
_entity_poly.pdbx_strand_id
1 'polypeptide(L)'
;MALGGVLTSVQAAPPPAPAPLEVRIGYLGYRPDPGPLLSNVIPEPADAGLRGAELAITDSNTTGRFLKHSYSLEAVNAEDPEALLAGAHRLYEAGLRLMVVNAPAQELRQLAEAFPDALLMNAGSADDALRQACLPNVLHTLPSRNMLADALGQFLAARRWNRWLLIVGSTPEDQAYAAALKRAAKRFGHRIVAEKPWTFDNDQRRTAQAEMPLFTQTAEYDVVLVADERGDFGEYVPYQTWYPRPVAGTQGLTPTGWHKTVETYGAAQLQNRFEAHAGRWMNDRDFAAWITVRSLAAAVTRLRTTDVTELRALSLTDQLPLDGFKGRKLSFRPWDGQLRQPIPLVHPRALVSTSPQEGFLHPTSELDTLGLDAPESRCRLSEVGL
;
A
#
# COMPACT_ATOMS: atom_id res chain seq x y z
N MET A 1 48.98 64.86 17.27
CA MET A 1 47.71 64.38 17.90
C MET A 1 46.99 63.59 16.92
N ALA A 2 47.01 62.27 17.00
CA ALA A 2 46.28 61.37 16.13
C ALA A 2 45.12 60.79 16.94
N LEU A 3 43.84 61.12 16.54
CA LEU A 3 42.69 60.51 17.14
C LEU A 3 42.44 59.13 16.49
N GLY A 4 42.60 58.06 17.29
CA GLY A 4 42.24 56.71 16.94
C GLY A 4 40.77 56.52 17.23
N GLY A 5 39.96 56.36 16.15
CA GLY A 5 38.54 55.93 16.23
C GLY A 5 38.46 54.43 16.48
N VAL A 6 37.87 54.02 17.60
CA VAL A 6 37.53 52.64 17.91
C VAL A 6 36.23 52.30 17.20
N LEU A 7 36.32 51.47 16.15
CA LEU A 7 35.14 50.87 15.51
C LEU A 7 34.63 49.69 16.36
N THR A 8 33.58 49.89 17.11
CA THR A 8 32.85 48.83 17.80
C THR A 8 32.02 48.05 16.77
N SER A 9 32.43 46.81 16.47
CA SER A 9 31.64 45.89 15.66
C SER A 9 30.41 45.45 16.46
N VAL A 10 29.22 45.85 16.02
CA VAL A 10 27.94 45.33 16.53
C VAL A 10 27.78 43.91 15.99
N GLN A 11 28.00 42.93 16.81
CA GLN A 11 27.77 41.54 16.50
C GLN A 11 26.25 41.32 16.55
N ALA A 12 25.62 41.03 15.37
CA ALA A 12 24.20 40.71 15.30
C ALA A 12 23.92 39.49 16.17
N ALA A 13 22.88 39.56 17.01
CA ALA A 13 22.44 38.45 17.82
C ALA A 13 22.08 37.27 16.89
N PRO A 14 22.42 36.02 17.27
CA PRO A 14 22.02 34.85 16.47
C PRO A 14 20.49 34.80 16.36
N PRO A 15 19.93 34.39 15.20
CA PRO A 15 18.48 34.27 15.04
C PRO A 15 17.90 33.38 16.12
N PRO A 16 16.69 33.68 16.62
CA PRO A 16 16.04 32.89 17.65
C PRO A 16 15.90 31.44 17.17
N ALA A 17 16.17 30.49 18.07
CA ALA A 17 16.01 29.07 17.75
C ALA A 17 14.58 28.80 17.32
N PRO A 18 14.35 28.00 16.25
CA PRO A 18 13.01 27.70 15.76
C PRO A 18 12.14 27.09 16.87
N ALA A 19 10.86 27.50 16.93
CA ALA A 19 9.91 26.96 17.87
C ALA A 19 9.74 25.44 17.67
N PRO A 20 9.49 24.66 18.72
CA PRO A 20 9.17 23.26 18.61
C PRO A 20 7.89 23.07 17.77
N LEU A 21 7.89 22.07 16.87
CA LEU A 21 6.74 21.73 16.03
C LEU A 21 6.16 20.41 16.49
N GLU A 22 4.90 20.44 16.93
CA GLU A 22 4.16 19.24 17.30
C GLU A 22 3.35 18.75 16.10
N VAL A 23 3.52 17.47 15.76
CA VAL A 23 2.86 16.81 14.63
C VAL A 23 2.00 15.68 15.21
N ARG A 24 0.70 15.92 15.28
CA ARG A 24 -0.27 14.94 15.76
C ARG A 24 -0.90 14.24 14.58
N ILE A 25 -0.82 12.90 14.54
CA ILE A 25 -1.34 12.06 13.46
C ILE A 25 -2.44 11.17 14.03
N GLY A 26 -3.60 11.12 13.37
CA GLY A 26 -4.66 10.19 13.68
C GLY A 26 -4.43 8.86 12.97
N TYR A 27 -4.79 7.76 13.60
CA TYR A 27 -4.92 6.44 12.97
C TYR A 27 -6.37 5.97 13.09
N LEU A 28 -6.95 5.62 11.96
CA LEU A 28 -8.32 5.13 11.84
C LEU A 28 -8.29 3.71 11.27
N GLY A 29 -8.53 2.71 12.10
CA GLY A 29 -8.58 1.30 11.75
C GLY A 29 -10.00 0.76 11.84
N TYR A 30 -10.46 0.11 10.79
CA TYR A 30 -11.66 -0.70 10.77
C TYR A 30 -11.49 -1.86 9.80
N ARG A 31 -11.89 -3.03 10.24
CA ARG A 31 -11.89 -4.22 9.41
C ARG A 31 -13.17 -5.00 9.62
N PRO A 32 -13.94 -5.25 8.54
CA PRO A 32 -15.08 -6.15 8.63
C PRO A 32 -14.64 -7.54 9.11
N ASP A 33 -15.49 -8.19 9.88
CA ASP A 33 -15.28 -9.60 10.22
C ASP A 33 -15.29 -10.44 8.93
N PRO A 34 -14.21 -11.14 8.61
CA PRO A 34 -14.15 -11.98 7.41
C PRO A 34 -15.05 -13.21 7.51
N GLY A 35 -15.64 -13.47 8.68
CA GLY A 35 -16.35 -14.71 8.98
C GLY A 35 -15.41 -15.92 9.15
N PRO A 36 -15.92 -17.14 9.10
CA PRO A 36 -15.12 -18.35 9.29
C PRO A 36 -14.06 -18.50 8.21
N LEU A 37 -12.80 -18.54 8.60
CA LEU A 37 -11.68 -18.82 7.72
C LEU A 37 -11.36 -20.31 7.66
N LEU A 38 -10.68 -20.73 6.61
CA LEU A 38 -10.11 -22.09 6.53
C LEU A 38 -9.05 -22.28 7.62
N SER A 39 -8.95 -23.50 8.15
CA SER A 39 -7.99 -23.82 9.22
C SER A 39 -6.51 -23.71 8.81
N ASN A 40 -6.23 -23.69 7.52
CA ASN A 40 -4.90 -23.52 6.94
C ASN A 40 -4.58 -22.07 6.56
N VAL A 41 -5.56 -21.17 6.64
CA VAL A 41 -5.36 -19.73 6.40
C VAL A 41 -4.89 -19.08 7.72
N ILE A 42 -3.76 -18.41 7.67
CA ILE A 42 -3.27 -17.60 8.79
C ILE A 42 -4.04 -16.29 8.79
N PRO A 43 -4.85 -16.01 9.83
CA PRO A 43 -5.63 -14.78 9.87
C PRO A 43 -4.70 -13.57 9.92
N GLU A 44 -5.12 -12.49 9.27
CA GLU A 44 -4.39 -11.24 9.36
C GLU A 44 -4.41 -10.71 10.81
N PRO A 45 -3.26 -10.27 11.37
CA PRO A 45 -3.21 -9.76 12.73
C PRO A 45 -4.19 -8.60 12.96
N ALA A 46 -4.88 -8.60 14.10
CA ALA A 46 -5.86 -7.56 14.44
C ALA A 46 -5.26 -6.15 14.52
N ASP A 47 -3.95 -6.05 14.81
CA ASP A 47 -3.17 -4.82 14.92
C ASP A 47 -2.40 -4.47 13.63
N ALA A 48 -2.65 -5.17 12.52
CA ALA A 48 -1.99 -4.87 11.25
C ALA A 48 -2.30 -3.43 10.80
N GLY A 49 -1.27 -2.74 10.35
CA GLY A 49 -1.30 -1.31 10.03
C GLY A 49 -1.00 -0.43 11.25
N LEU A 50 -1.63 -0.64 12.39
CA LEU A 50 -1.38 0.16 13.60
C LEU A 50 0.08 0.07 14.04
N ARG A 51 0.63 -1.16 14.15
CA ARG A 51 2.02 -1.36 14.55
C ARG A 51 3.02 -0.74 13.58
N GLY A 52 2.68 -0.69 12.29
CA GLY A 52 3.47 0.03 11.30
C GLY A 52 3.51 1.54 11.55
N ALA A 53 2.36 2.14 11.82
CA ALA A 53 2.26 3.56 12.15
C ALA A 53 3.02 3.90 13.44
N GLU A 54 2.89 3.11 14.51
CA GLU A 54 3.60 3.30 15.78
C GLU A 54 5.12 3.24 15.63
N LEU A 55 5.62 2.24 14.87
CA LEU A 55 7.05 2.16 14.57
C LEU A 55 7.53 3.40 13.81
N ALA A 56 6.74 3.88 12.85
CA ALA A 56 7.09 5.06 12.07
C ALA A 56 7.12 6.35 12.90
N ILE A 57 6.26 6.48 13.91
CA ILE A 57 6.34 7.56 14.91
C ILE A 57 7.66 7.50 15.67
N THR A 58 8.04 6.31 16.14
CA THR A 58 9.33 6.09 16.83
C THR A 58 10.51 6.46 15.93
N ASP A 59 10.51 5.98 14.69
CA ASP A 59 11.54 6.29 13.69
C ASP A 59 11.60 7.81 13.39
N SER A 60 10.44 8.48 13.29
CA SER A 60 10.36 9.91 13.00
C SER A 60 10.84 10.77 14.16
N ASN A 61 10.54 10.37 15.40
CA ASN A 61 11.03 11.06 16.60
C ASN A 61 12.56 10.95 16.79
N THR A 62 13.19 9.89 16.24
CA THR A 62 14.65 9.75 16.28
C THR A 62 15.34 10.92 15.57
N THR A 63 14.85 11.32 14.40
CA THR A 63 15.35 12.49 13.66
C THR A 63 14.73 13.79 14.18
N GLY A 64 13.45 13.76 14.55
CA GLY A 64 12.67 14.92 15.01
C GLY A 64 13.32 15.64 16.20
N ARG A 65 13.90 14.90 17.14
CA ARG A 65 14.61 15.47 18.30
C ARG A 65 15.66 16.52 17.92
N PHE A 66 16.39 16.30 16.84
CA PHE A 66 17.44 17.24 16.37
C PHE A 66 16.82 18.45 15.64
N LEU A 67 15.60 18.30 15.09
CA LEU A 67 14.89 19.34 14.36
C LEU A 67 13.90 20.10 15.25
N LYS A 68 13.77 19.73 16.52
CA LYS A 68 12.72 20.18 17.46
C LYS A 68 11.31 19.88 16.96
N HIS A 69 11.13 18.74 16.29
CA HIS A 69 9.84 18.19 15.92
C HIS A 69 9.50 17.03 16.85
N SER A 70 8.25 16.95 17.28
CA SER A 70 7.71 15.82 18.03
C SER A 70 6.51 15.24 17.27
N TYR A 71 6.51 13.93 17.12
CA TYR A 71 5.45 13.19 16.44
C TYR A 71 4.69 12.34 17.43
N SER A 72 3.37 12.37 17.37
CA SER A 72 2.48 11.52 18.17
C SER A 72 1.39 10.87 17.34
N LEU A 73 0.89 9.72 17.79
CA LEU A 73 -0.19 8.97 17.15
C LEU A 73 -1.36 8.85 18.12
N GLU A 74 -2.56 9.19 17.65
CA GLU A 74 -3.82 8.93 18.34
C GLU A 74 -4.61 7.92 17.51
N ALA A 75 -4.84 6.72 18.07
CA ALA A 75 -5.43 5.61 17.35
C ALA A 75 -6.89 5.34 17.74
N VAL A 76 -7.69 5.05 16.74
CA VAL A 76 -9.03 4.49 16.83
C VAL A 76 -9.05 3.18 16.07
N ASN A 77 -9.31 2.07 16.76
CA ASN A 77 -9.65 0.79 16.14
C ASN A 77 -11.14 0.55 16.39
N ALA A 78 -11.91 0.63 15.32
CA ALA A 78 -13.36 0.52 15.36
C ALA A 78 -13.81 -0.93 15.09
N GLU A 79 -14.88 -1.34 15.74
CA GLU A 79 -15.52 -2.64 15.54
C GLU A 79 -16.54 -2.62 14.40
N ASP A 80 -17.07 -1.42 14.08
CA ASP A 80 -18.04 -1.20 13.02
C ASP A 80 -17.82 0.16 12.31
N PRO A 81 -18.49 0.43 11.17
CA PRO A 81 -18.36 1.69 10.43
C PRO A 81 -18.82 2.93 11.21
N GLU A 82 -19.83 2.80 12.08
CA GLU A 82 -20.37 3.91 12.87
C GLU A 82 -19.36 4.32 13.94
N ALA A 83 -18.76 3.34 14.63
CA ALA A 83 -17.69 3.58 15.59
C ALA A 83 -16.45 4.20 14.93
N LEU A 84 -16.13 3.81 13.68
CA LEU A 84 -15.05 4.42 12.89
C LEU A 84 -15.32 5.90 12.65
N LEU A 85 -16.51 6.24 12.15
CA LEU A 85 -16.89 7.62 11.85
C LEU A 85 -16.93 8.47 13.13
N ALA A 86 -17.51 7.95 14.22
CA ALA A 86 -17.52 8.61 15.53
C ALA A 86 -16.11 8.85 16.07
N GLY A 87 -15.22 7.87 15.90
CA GLY A 87 -13.80 8.00 16.25
C GLY A 87 -13.10 9.08 15.44
N ALA A 88 -13.38 9.14 14.15
CA ALA A 88 -12.81 10.16 13.26
C ALA A 88 -13.28 11.57 13.66
N HIS A 89 -14.56 11.75 14.01
CA HIS A 89 -15.07 13.02 14.53
C HIS A 89 -14.31 13.46 15.78
N ARG A 90 -14.09 12.55 16.77
CA ARG A 90 -13.33 12.88 17.97
C ARG A 90 -11.91 13.37 17.67
N LEU A 91 -11.20 12.67 16.76
CA LEU A 91 -9.86 13.09 16.35
C LEU A 91 -9.88 14.44 15.63
N TYR A 92 -10.87 14.64 14.76
CA TYR A 92 -11.02 15.88 14.02
C TYR A 92 -11.35 17.08 14.94
N GLU A 93 -12.25 16.91 15.91
CA GLU A 93 -12.60 17.92 16.93
C GLU A 93 -11.41 18.22 17.86
N ALA A 94 -10.53 17.23 18.11
CA ALA A 94 -9.27 17.42 18.81
C ALA A 94 -8.19 18.13 17.96
N GLY A 95 -8.50 18.54 16.72
CA GLY A 95 -7.62 19.30 15.83
C GLY A 95 -6.72 18.46 14.93
N LEU A 96 -6.86 17.14 14.89
CA LEU A 96 -6.08 16.29 14.01
C LEU A 96 -6.61 16.41 12.58
N ARG A 97 -5.71 16.69 11.64
CA ARG A 97 -6.01 16.85 10.21
C ARG A 97 -5.18 15.91 9.32
N LEU A 98 -4.20 15.22 9.90
CA LEU A 98 -3.36 14.24 9.22
C LEU A 98 -3.76 12.87 9.72
N MET A 99 -4.34 12.01 8.87
CA MET A 99 -4.91 10.73 9.30
C MET A 99 -4.45 9.58 8.42
N VAL A 100 -3.95 8.53 9.05
CA VAL A 100 -3.72 7.21 8.43
C VAL A 100 -5.03 6.44 8.47
N VAL A 101 -5.53 6.01 7.31
CA VAL A 101 -6.80 5.27 7.22
C VAL A 101 -6.53 3.83 6.77
N ASN A 102 -6.80 2.88 7.65
CA ASN A 102 -6.74 1.45 7.38
C ASN A 102 -8.17 0.87 7.42
N ALA A 103 -8.94 1.17 6.40
CA ALA A 103 -10.35 0.79 6.27
C ALA A 103 -10.69 0.42 4.82
N PRO A 104 -11.83 -0.27 4.58
CA PRO A 104 -12.32 -0.55 3.23
C PRO A 104 -12.65 0.73 2.45
N ALA A 105 -12.89 0.56 1.14
CA ALA A 105 -13.07 1.67 0.21
C ALA A 105 -14.29 2.55 0.52
N GLN A 106 -15.37 1.95 0.98
CA GLN A 106 -16.62 2.65 1.29
C GLN A 106 -16.43 3.61 2.46
N GLU A 107 -15.84 3.13 3.55
CA GLU A 107 -15.59 3.90 4.77
C GLU A 107 -14.59 5.02 4.51
N LEU A 108 -13.55 4.76 3.71
CA LEU A 108 -12.62 5.81 3.31
C LEU A 108 -13.30 6.94 2.53
N ARG A 109 -14.24 6.61 1.61
CA ARG A 109 -15.02 7.63 0.89
C ARG A 109 -15.87 8.46 1.83
N GLN A 110 -16.57 7.82 2.78
CA GLN A 110 -17.38 8.52 3.78
C GLN A 110 -16.53 9.47 4.63
N LEU A 111 -15.34 9.01 5.06
CA LEU A 111 -14.39 9.86 5.79
C LEU A 111 -13.91 11.05 4.95
N ALA A 112 -13.61 10.82 3.65
CA ALA A 112 -13.16 11.87 2.75
C ALA A 112 -14.22 12.97 2.53
N GLU A 113 -15.48 12.58 2.44
CA GLU A 113 -16.62 13.49 2.32
C GLU A 113 -16.91 14.23 3.64
N ALA A 114 -16.78 13.54 4.78
CA ALA A 114 -17.04 14.12 6.09
C ALA A 114 -15.97 15.12 6.54
N PHE A 115 -14.72 14.94 6.11
CA PHE A 115 -13.57 15.74 6.56
C PHE A 115 -12.77 16.29 5.36
N PRO A 116 -13.34 17.20 4.56
CA PRO A 116 -12.73 17.65 3.31
C PRO A 116 -11.42 18.43 3.49
N ASP A 117 -11.18 19.04 4.65
CA ASP A 117 -9.97 19.76 5.02
C ASP A 117 -8.92 18.92 5.77
N ALA A 118 -9.16 17.62 5.94
CA ALA A 118 -8.19 16.67 6.48
C ALA A 118 -7.47 15.92 5.35
N LEU A 119 -6.19 15.63 5.51
CA LEU A 119 -5.44 14.74 4.60
C LEU A 119 -5.55 13.30 5.08
N LEU A 120 -6.25 12.49 4.30
CA LEU A 120 -6.49 11.08 4.56
C LEU A 120 -5.52 10.23 3.72
N MET A 121 -4.73 9.41 4.40
CA MET A 121 -3.72 8.57 3.79
C MET A 121 -4.20 7.12 3.77
N ASN A 122 -4.61 6.62 2.62
CA ASN A 122 -5.11 5.26 2.45
C ASN A 122 -4.01 4.22 2.59
N ALA A 123 -3.98 3.53 3.70
CA ALA A 123 -3.10 2.40 4.00
C ALA A 123 -3.85 1.04 4.04
N GLY A 124 -5.16 1.03 3.80
CA GLY A 124 -6.02 -0.14 4.01
C GLY A 124 -6.69 -0.71 2.77
N SER A 125 -7.00 0.10 1.76
CA SER A 125 -7.78 -0.34 0.60
C SER A 125 -6.97 -0.36 -0.69
N ALA A 126 -6.97 -1.53 -1.37
CA ALA A 126 -6.36 -1.74 -2.69
C ALA A 126 -7.31 -1.42 -3.86
N ASP A 127 -8.50 -0.88 -3.58
CA ASP A 127 -9.55 -0.62 -4.57
C ASP A 127 -9.09 0.40 -5.63
N ASP A 128 -9.12 0.00 -6.91
CA ASP A 128 -8.74 0.85 -8.03
C ASP A 128 -9.75 1.98 -8.29
N ALA A 129 -11.02 1.78 -7.94
CA ALA A 129 -12.05 2.81 -8.13
C ALA A 129 -11.82 4.01 -7.20
N LEU A 130 -11.19 3.84 -6.04
CA LEU A 130 -10.76 4.95 -5.19
C LEU A 130 -9.76 5.88 -5.91
N ARG A 131 -8.81 5.30 -6.67
CA ARG A 131 -7.80 6.05 -7.43
C ARG A 131 -8.42 6.83 -8.59
N GLN A 132 -9.58 6.37 -9.07
CA GLN A 132 -10.32 7.02 -10.15
C GLN A 132 -11.41 7.97 -9.64
N ALA A 133 -11.75 7.92 -8.35
CA ALA A 133 -12.74 8.81 -7.72
C ALA A 133 -12.25 10.26 -7.56
N CYS A 134 -10.94 10.49 -7.66
CA CYS A 134 -10.32 11.81 -7.59
C CYS A 134 -10.67 12.59 -6.32
N LEU A 135 -10.63 11.91 -5.17
CA LEU A 135 -10.89 12.51 -3.87
C LEU A 135 -9.77 13.49 -3.51
N PRO A 136 -10.04 14.80 -3.40
CA PRO A 136 -8.99 15.82 -3.33
C PRO A 136 -8.11 15.70 -2.08
N ASN A 137 -8.65 15.15 -1.02
CA ASN A 137 -8.02 15.02 0.29
C ASN A 137 -7.48 13.60 0.58
N VAL A 138 -7.35 12.73 -0.44
CA VAL A 138 -6.90 11.34 -0.26
C VAL A 138 -5.62 11.07 -1.05
N LEU A 139 -4.60 10.51 -0.37
CA LEU A 139 -3.42 9.91 -1.00
C LEU A 139 -3.36 8.41 -0.64
N HIS A 140 -2.70 7.60 -1.47
CA HIS A 140 -2.73 6.15 -1.36
C HIS A 140 -1.32 5.58 -1.18
N THR A 141 -1.06 4.87 -0.11
CA THR A 141 0.22 4.21 0.17
C THR A 141 0.20 2.70 -0.03
N LEU A 142 -0.97 2.07 0.16
CA LEU A 142 -1.14 0.66 -0.20
C LEU A 142 -1.20 0.53 -1.73
N PRO A 143 -0.50 -0.46 -2.34
CA PRO A 143 -0.62 -0.74 -3.77
C PRO A 143 -2.06 -1.04 -4.18
N SER A 144 -2.46 -0.58 -5.36
CA SER A 144 -3.76 -0.95 -5.93
C SER A 144 -3.72 -2.36 -6.53
N ARG A 145 -4.91 -2.98 -6.72
CA ARG A 145 -5.01 -4.28 -7.40
C ARG A 145 -4.41 -4.23 -8.79
N ASN A 146 -4.58 -3.14 -9.52
CA ASN A 146 -3.96 -2.96 -10.83
C ASN A 146 -2.43 -2.96 -10.75
N MET A 147 -1.82 -2.37 -9.72
CA MET A 147 -0.36 -2.41 -9.53
C MET A 147 0.12 -3.83 -9.26
N LEU A 148 -0.58 -4.58 -8.42
CA LEU A 148 -0.25 -5.96 -8.09
C LEU A 148 -0.38 -6.88 -9.32
N ALA A 149 -1.47 -6.74 -10.07
CA ALA A 149 -1.72 -7.51 -11.28
C ALA A 149 -0.70 -7.20 -12.38
N ASP A 150 -0.33 -5.93 -12.57
CA ASP A 150 0.68 -5.53 -13.56
C ASP A 150 2.08 -6.06 -13.18
N ALA A 151 2.43 -6.01 -11.90
CA ALA A 151 3.69 -6.56 -11.41
C ALA A 151 3.83 -8.05 -11.73
N LEU A 152 2.76 -8.80 -11.50
CA LEU A 152 2.70 -10.23 -11.82
C LEU A 152 2.70 -10.45 -13.33
N GLY A 153 1.89 -9.69 -14.10
CA GLY A 153 1.79 -9.79 -15.54
C GLY A 153 3.13 -9.58 -16.24
N GLN A 154 3.88 -8.57 -15.84
CA GLN A 154 5.24 -8.33 -16.38
C GLN A 154 6.18 -9.52 -16.15
N PHE A 155 6.19 -10.07 -14.93
CA PHE A 155 7.02 -11.24 -14.62
C PHE A 155 6.63 -12.46 -15.45
N LEU A 156 5.33 -12.72 -15.58
CA LEU A 156 4.84 -13.85 -16.39
C LEU A 156 5.18 -13.67 -17.89
N ALA A 157 5.11 -12.44 -18.39
CA ALA A 157 5.55 -12.12 -19.76
C ALA A 157 7.06 -12.36 -19.96
N ALA A 158 7.89 -11.91 -19.01
CA ALA A 158 9.33 -12.15 -19.04
C ALA A 158 9.67 -13.65 -19.02
N ARG A 159 8.85 -14.46 -18.37
CA ARG A 159 8.98 -15.94 -18.34
C ARG A 159 8.33 -16.62 -19.53
N ARG A 160 7.61 -15.89 -20.41
CA ARG A 160 6.83 -16.44 -21.53
C ARG A 160 5.71 -17.38 -21.08
N TRP A 161 5.16 -17.19 -19.86
CA TRP A 161 4.01 -17.90 -19.35
C TRP A 161 2.74 -17.12 -19.74
N ASN A 162 2.39 -17.23 -21.01
CA ASN A 162 1.41 -16.33 -21.63
C ASN A 162 -0.02 -16.91 -21.71
N ARG A 163 -0.19 -18.20 -21.39
CA ARG A 163 -1.51 -18.87 -21.38
C ARG A 163 -1.94 -19.07 -19.93
N TRP A 164 -2.99 -18.41 -19.56
CA TRP A 164 -3.47 -18.36 -18.18
C TRP A 164 -4.78 -19.14 -17.99
N LEU A 165 -4.86 -20.01 -17.00
CA LEU A 165 -6.10 -20.47 -16.40
C LEU A 165 -6.40 -19.55 -15.23
N LEU A 166 -7.54 -18.87 -15.22
CA LEU A 166 -7.98 -17.98 -14.15
C LEU A 166 -9.06 -18.64 -13.31
N ILE A 167 -8.84 -18.75 -12.00
CA ILE A 167 -9.81 -19.21 -11.01
C ILE A 167 -10.23 -18.02 -10.16
N VAL A 168 -11.55 -17.80 -10.04
CA VAL A 168 -12.10 -16.59 -9.43
C VAL A 168 -13.07 -16.96 -8.31
N GLY A 169 -12.84 -16.41 -7.12
CA GLY A 169 -13.75 -16.52 -6.00
C GLY A 169 -15.05 -15.72 -6.19
N SER A 170 -15.93 -15.83 -5.22
CA SER A 170 -17.29 -15.28 -5.32
C SER A 170 -17.45 -13.89 -4.72
N THR A 171 -16.45 -13.39 -3.95
CA THR A 171 -16.54 -12.08 -3.29
C THR A 171 -16.37 -10.92 -4.28
N PRO A 172 -16.88 -9.73 -3.98
CA PRO A 172 -16.62 -8.53 -4.78
C PRO A 172 -15.13 -8.23 -4.94
N GLU A 173 -14.33 -8.49 -3.91
CA GLU A 173 -12.88 -8.29 -3.89
C GLU A 173 -12.18 -9.26 -4.86
N ASP A 174 -12.58 -10.52 -4.88
CA ASP A 174 -12.06 -11.53 -5.82
C ASP A 174 -12.37 -11.14 -7.27
N GLN A 175 -13.60 -10.68 -7.52
CA GLN A 175 -14.01 -10.20 -8.84
C GLN A 175 -13.20 -8.96 -9.26
N ALA A 176 -12.94 -8.04 -8.34
CA ALA A 176 -12.12 -6.85 -8.59
C ALA A 176 -10.67 -7.22 -8.91
N TYR A 177 -10.08 -8.18 -8.17
CA TYR A 177 -8.72 -8.65 -8.47
C TYR A 177 -8.68 -9.42 -9.81
N ALA A 178 -9.67 -10.24 -10.09
CA ALA A 178 -9.78 -10.91 -11.39
C ALA A 178 -9.90 -9.91 -12.54
N ALA A 179 -10.63 -8.81 -12.35
CA ALA A 179 -10.71 -7.73 -13.34
C ALA A 179 -9.35 -7.07 -13.58
N ALA A 180 -8.57 -6.82 -12.51
CA ALA A 180 -7.20 -6.30 -12.61
C ALA A 180 -6.27 -7.28 -13.36
N LEU A 181 -6.35 -8.59 -13.09
CA LEU A 181 -5.61 -9.62 -13.81
C LEU A 181 -5.99 -9.68 -15.30
N LYS A 182 -7.28 -9.56 -15.65
CA LYS A 182 -7.75 -9.50 -17.05
C LYS A 182 -7.22 -8.25 -17.76
N ARG A 183 -7.18 -7.10 -17.07
CA ARG A 183 -6.57 -5.89 -17.60
C ARG A 183 -5.08 -6.08 -17.85
N ALA A 184 -4.34 -6.63 -16.89
CA ALA A 184 -2.92 -6.94 -17.03
C ALA A 184 -2.67 -7.92 -18.17
N ALA A 185 -3.52 -8.95 -18.32
CA ALA A 185 -3.43 -9.89 -19.45
C ALA A 185 -3.49 -9.18 -20.80
N LYS A 186 -4.48 -8.29 -20.98
CA LYS A 186 -4.60 -7.48 -22.19
C LYS A 186 -3.39 -6.56 -22.40
N ARG A 187 -2.90 -5.93 -21.35
CA ARG A 187 -1.79 -4.97 -21.41
C ARG A 187 -0.48 -5.61 -21.81
N PHE A 188 -0.18 -6.80 -21.28
CA PHE A 188 1.10 -7.50 -21.48
C PHE A 188 1.03 -8.66 -22.48
N GLY A 189 -0.07 -8.78 -23.22
CA GLY A 189 -0.20 -9.73 -24.33
C GLY A 189 -0.41 -11.18 -23.89
N HIS A 190 -1.04 -11.42 -22.75
CA HIS A 190 -1.40 -12.75 -22.28
C HIS A 190 -2.78 -13.17 -22.78
N ARG A 191 -2.98 -14.48 -22.82
CA ARG A 191 -4.26 -15.11 -23.20
C ARG A 191 -4.84 -15.88 -22.02
N ILE A 192 -6.03 -15.51 -21.59
CA ILE A 192 -6.82 -16.33 -20.66
C ILE A 192 -7.46 -17.44 -21.48
N VAL A 193 -6.99 -18.68 -21.26
CA VAL A 193 -7.48 -19.86 -22.02
C VAL A 193 -8.77 -20.40 -21.43
N ALA A 194 -8.97 -20.21 -20.12
CA ALA A 194 -10.23 -20.49 -19.43
C ALA A 194 -10.35 -19.63 -18.18
N GLU A 195 -11.57 -19.27 -17.84
CA GLU A 195 -11.94 -18.64 -16.57
C GLU A 195 -12.93 -19.56 -15.88
N LYS A 196 -12.67 -19.88 -14.61
CA LYS A 196 -13.49 -20.80 -13.84
C LYS A 196 -13.90 -20.15 -12.52
N PRO A 197 -15.19 -19.92 -12.28
CA PRO A 197 -15.66 -19.47 -10.98
C PRO A 197 -15.50 -20.61 -9.97
N TRP A 198 -15.10 -20.27 -8.75
CA TRP A 198 -15.13 -21.20 -7.64
C TRP A 198 -16.58 -21.37 -7.16
N THR A 199 -17.12 -22.57 -7.28
CA THR A 199 -18.53 -22.87 -6.99
C THR A 199 -18.71 -23.86 -5.84
N PHE A 200 -17.62 -24.33 -5.26
CA PHE A 200 -17.67 -25.26 -4.16
C PHE A 200 -18.04 -24.56 -2.85
N ASP A 201 -18.94 -25.17 -2.10
CA ASP A 201 -19.30 -24.69 -0.78
C ASP A 201 -18.35 -25.18 0.32
N ASN A 202 -18.61 -24.75 1.56
CA ASN A 202 -17.76 -25.09 2.71
C ASN A 202 -17.73 -26.58 3.04
N ASP A 203 -18.75 -27.34 2.69
CA ASP A 203 -18.81 -28.78 2.96
C ASP A 203 -17.95 -29.59 1.97
N GLN A 204 -17.64 -29.04 0.82
CA GLN A 204 -16.81 -29.68 -0.21
C GLN A 204 -15.29 -29.52 0.03
N ARG A 205 -14.87 -28.86 1.08
CA ARG A 205 -13.44 -28.69 1.41
C ARG A 205 -12.68 -30.02 1.52
N ARG A 206 -13.35 -31.07 1.97
CA ARG A 206 -12.74 -32.43 2.08
C ARG A 206 -12.53 -33.06 0.71
N THR A 207 -13.34 -32.72 -0.27
CA THR A 207 -13.27 -33.25 -1.63
C THR A 207 -12.53 -32.33 -2.59
N ALA A 208 -12.35 -31.05 -2.25
CA ALA A 208 -11.66 -30.07 -3.10
C ALA A 208 -10.28 -30.54 -3.57
N GLN A 209 -9.50 -31.20 -2.69
CA GLN A 209 -8.20 -31.77 -3.05
C GLN A 209 -8.31 -32.86 -4.12
N ALA A 210 -9.33 -33.72 -4.04
CA ALA A 210 -9.53 -34.78 -5.03
C ALA A 210 -10.11 -34.25 -6.35
N GLU A 211 -10.89 -33.19 -6.29
CA GLU A 211 -11.57 -32.60 -7.44
C GLU A 211 -10.74 -31.56 -8.18
N MET A 212 -9.73 -30.96 -7.51
CA MET A 212 -8.90 -29.90 -8.10
C MET A 212 -8.26 -30.28 -9.44
N PRO A 213 -7.71 -31.50 -9.65
CA PRO A 213 -7.18 -31.88 -10.95
C PRO A 213 -8.28 -31.82 -12.05
N LEU A 214 -9.47 -32.37 -11.78
CA LEU A 214 -10.57 -32.34 -12.73
C LEU A 214 -11.10 -30.93 -12.96
N PHE A 215 -11.22 -30.15 -11.89
CA PHE A 215 -11.64 -28.74 -11.97
C PHE A 215 -10.68 -27.91 -12.82
N THR A 216 -9.38 -28.14 -12.74
CA THR A 216 -8.36 -27.43 -13.51
C THR A 216 -8.09 -28.04 -14.90
N GLN A 217 -8.76 -29.14 -15.23
CA GLN A 217 -8.68 -29.74 -16.56
C GLN A 217 -9.32 -28.83 -17.61
N THR A 218 -8.51 -28.33 -18.56
CA THR A 218 -8.93 -27.48 -19.66
C THR A 218 -7.88 -27.49 -20.76
N ALA A 219 -7.99 -26.60 -21.77
CA ALA A 219 -6.93 -26.36 -22.74
C ALA A 219 -5.61 -26.05 -22.02
N GLU A 220 -4.50 -26.40 -22.67
CA GLU A 220 -3.17 -26.23 -22.06
C GLU A 220 -2.91 -24.79 -21.64
N TYR A 221 -2.44 -24.62 -20.40
CA TYR A 221 -2.04 -23.34 -19.80
C TYR A 221 -0.61 -23.39 -19.28
N ASP A 222 0.01 -22.22 -19.13
CA ASP A 222 1.38 -22.09 -18.61
C ASP A 222 1.40 -21.80 -17.09
N VAL A 223 0.33 -21.16 -16.58
CA VAL A 223 0.19 -20.78 -15.18
C VAL A 223 -1.30 -20.78 -14.80
N VAL A 224 -1.58 -21.10 -13.54
CA VAL A 224 -2.89 -20.92 -12.92
C VAL A 224 -2.86 -19.63 -12.11
N LEU A 225 -3.79 -18.73 -12.41
CA LEU A 225 -4.00 -17.52 -11.62
C LEU A 225 -5.20 -17.69 -10.70
N VAL A 226 -5.03 -17.29 -9.44
CA VAL A 226 -6.05 -17.39 -8.41
C VAL A 226 -6.42 -15.98 -7.95
N ALA A 227 -7.70 -15.67 -7.95
CA ALA A 227 -8.29 -14.49 -7.37
C ALA A 227 -9.18 -14.92 -6.20
N ASP A 228 -8.61 -14.95 -5.00
CA ASP A 228 -9.21 -15.35 -3.73
C ASP A 228 -8.59 -14.52 -2.60
N GLU A 229 -9.01 -13.25 -2.50
CA GLU A 229 -8.47 -12.31 -1.50
C GLU A 229 -8.90 -12.68 -0.07
N ARG A 230 -10.02 -13.38 0.07
CA ARG A 230 -10.53 -13.83 1.35
C ARG A 230 -9.83 -15.12 1.86
N GLY A 231 -9.25 -15.92 0.96
CA GLY A 231 -8.62 -17.20 1.32
C GLY A 231 -9.63 -18.33 1.47
N ASP A 232 -10.72 -18.34 0.70
CA ASP A 232 -11.76 -19.36 0.82
C ASP A 232 -11.37 -20.70 0.18
N PHE A 233 -10.44 -20.71 -0.78
CA PHE A 233 -10.08 -21.93 -1.51
C PHE A 233 -8.66 -21.98 -2.06
N GLY A 234 -8.03 -20.83 -2.25
CA GLY A 234 -6.83 -20.71 -3.06
C GLY A 234 -5.65 -21.55 -2.54
N GLU A 235 -5.59 -21.80 -1.24
CA GLU A 235 -4.56 -22.66 -0.62
C GLU A 235 -4.64 -24.13 -1.05
N TYR A 236 -5.76 -24.58 -1.64
CA TYR A 236 -5.90 -25.94 -2.18
C TYR A 236 -5.45 -26.07 -3.63
N VAL A 237 -5.19 -24.96 -4.35
CA VAL A 237 -4.84 -25.00 -5.78
C VAL A 237 -3.38 -25.43 -6.01
N PRO A 238 -2.37 -24.93 -5.26
CA PRO A 238 -0.97 -25.32 -5.48
C PRO A 238 -0.75 -26.83 -5.39
N TYR A 239 0.02 -27.37 -6.33
CA TYR A 239 0.41 -28.79 -6.45
C TYR A 239 -0.72 -29.78 -6.80
N GLN A 240 -1.95 -29.31 -7.00
CA GLN A 240 -3.11 -30.17 -7.26
C GLN A 240 -3.75 -29.92 -8.63
N THR A 241 -3.13 -29.12 -9.48
CA THR A 241 -3.63 -28.80 -10.82
C THR A 241 -3.45 -29.94 -11.82
N TRP A 242 -4.32 -30.02 -12.83
CA TRP A 242 -4.27 -31.04 -13.89
C TRP A 242 -2.89 -31.09 -14.57
N TYR A 243 -2.37 -29.95 -15.00
CA TYR A 243 -1.00 -29.83 -15.46
C TYR A 243 -0.12 -29.35 -14.29
N PRO A 244 1.12 -29.88 -14.14
CA PRO A 244 2.05 -29.42 -13.12
C PRO A 244 2.61 -28.03 -13.50
N ARG A 245 1.81 -27.01 -13.29
CA ARG A 245 2.12 -25.63 -13.63
C ARG A 245 2.18 -24.78 -12.38
N PRO A 246 2.95 -23.66 -12.41
CA PRO A 246 2.96 -22.68 -11.33
C PRO A 246 1.56 -22.14 -11.02
N VAL A 247 1.34 -21.83 -9.76
CA VAL A 247 0.16 -21.09 -9.28
C VAL A 247 0.62 -19.71 -8.85
N ALA A 248 -0.14 -18.68 -9.20
CA ALA A 248 0.17 -17.30 -8.88
C ALA A 248 -1.11 -16.48 -8.63
N GLY A 249 -0.97 -15.26 -8.15
CA GLY A 249 -2.11 -14.40 -7.81
C GLY A 249 -2.20 -14.21 -6.30
N THR A 250 -3.34 -14.50 -5.71
CA THR A 250 -3.51 -14.40 -4.25
C THR A 250 -2.76 -15.50 -3.49
N GLN A 251 -2.48 -16.63 -4.15
CA GLN A 251 -1.69 -17.74 -3.61
C GLN A 251 -0.57 -18.16 -4.55
N GLY A 252 0.38 -18.93 -4.04
CA GLY A 252 1.56 -19.38 -4.77
C GLY A 252 2.58 -18.27 -4.94
N LEU A 253 2.78 -17.76 -6.16
CA LEU A 253 3.59 -16.56 -6.42
C LEU A 253 2.71 -15.32 -6.26
N THR A 254 2.90 -14.60 -5.18
CA THR A 254 2.01 -13.50 -4.78
C THR A 254 2.70 -12.14 -4.93
N PRO A 255 2.11 -11.16 -5.65
CA PRO A 255 2.54 -9.77 -5.63
C PRO A 255 2.06 -9.10 -4.33
N THR A 256 2.93 -8.35 -3.65
CA THR A 256 2.59 -7.73 -2.36
C THR A 256 3.27 -6.38 -2.16
N GLY A 257 2.72 -5.56 -1.28
CA GLY A 257 3.34 -4.29 -0.87
C GLY A 257 4.59 -4.49 -0.02
N TRP A 258 4.64 -5.53 0.81
CA TRP A 258 5.79 -5.87 1.65
C TRP A 258 5.76 -7.34 2.06
N HIS A 259 6.96 -7.91 2.23
CA HIS A 259 7.08 -9.27 2.74
C HIS A 259 8.41 -9.46 3.48
N LYS A 260 8.41 -10.34 4.49
CA LYS A 260 9.57 -10.66 5.32
C LYS A 260 10.79 -11.19 4.56
N THR A 261 10.58 -11.72 3.38
CA THR A 261 11.67 -12.26 2.53
C THR A 261 12.40 -11.18 1.72
N VAL A 262 11.98 -9.92 1.80
CA VAL A 262 12.71 -8.79 1.23
C VAL A 262 13.81 -8.38 2.21
N GLU A 263 15.07 -8.67 1.87
CA GLU A 263 16.22 -8.47 2.76
C GLU A 263 17.16 -7.35 2.31
N THR A 264 17.09 -6.98 1.03
CA THR A 264 17.98 -5.99 0.42
C THR A 264 17.63 -4.55 0.75
N TYR A 265 18.55 -3.62 0.47
CA TYR A 265 18.33 -2.17 0.60
C TYR A 265 17.93 -1.69 2.01
N GLY A 266 18.33 -2.43 3.05
CA GLY A 266 17.97 -2.11 4.44
C GLY A 266 16.62 -2.66 4.89
N ALA A 267 15.89 -3.41 4.04
CA ALA A 267 14.61 -4.00 4.38
C ALA A 267 14.69 -4.95 5.58
N ALA A 268 15.75 -5.77 5.68
CA ALA A 268 15.98 -6.63 6.84
C ALA A 268 16.08 -5.83 8.16
N GLN A 269 16.70 -4.65 8.13
CA GLN A 269 16.79 -3.80 9.32
C GLN A 269 15.43 -3.24 9.73
N LEU A 270 14.61 -2.80 8.77
CA LEU A 270 13.24 -2.38 9.05
C LEU A 270 12.44 -3.53 9.62
N GLN A 271 12.54 -4.72 9.02
CA GLN A 271 11.84 -5.91 9.44
C GLN A 271 12.21 -6.32 10.88
N ASN A 272 13.49 -6.30 11.24
CA ASN A 272 13.96 -6.62 12.58
C ASN A 272 13.46 -5.59 13.62
N ARG A 273 13.45 -4.29 13.29
CA ARG A 273 12.87 -3.27 14.18
C ARG A 273 11.37 -3.47 14.37
N PHE A 274 10.67 -3.83 13.29
CA PHE A 274 9.25 -4.10 13.36
C PHE A 274 8.95 -5.34 14.21
N GLU A 275 9.70 -6.42 14.03
CA GLU A 275 9.55 -7.64 14.83
C GLU A 275 9.82 -7.38 16.32
N ALA A 276 10.85 -6.59 16.63
CA ALA A 276 11.13 -6.18 18.01
C ALA A 276 10.00 -5.32 18.62
N HIS A 277 9.30 -4.53 17.80
CA HIS A 277 8.19 -3.67 18.23
C HIS A 277 6.86 -4.42 18.36
N ALA A 278 6.54 -5.28 17.39
CA ALA A 278 5.23 -5.88 17.23
C ALA A 278 5.17 -7.37 17.64
N GLY A 279 6.31 -8.05 17.84
CA GLY A 279 6.39 -9.48 18.13
C GLY A 279 6.03 -10.39 16.94
N ARG A 280 5.92 -9.84 15.74
CA ARG A 280 5.55 -10.53 14.51
C ARG A 280 6.20 -9.89 13.28
N TRP A 281 6.11 -10.56 12.14
CA TRP A 281 6.60 -10.02 10.87
C TRP A 281 5.69 -8.88 10.36
N MET A 282 6.33 -7.86 9.73
CA MET A 282 5.64 -6.78 9.03
C MET A 282 4.94 -7.32 7.79
N ASN A 283 3.68 -6.98 7.61
CA ASN A 283 2.92 -7.23 6.39
C ASN A 283 2.79 -5.96 5.52
N ASP A 284 2.04 -6.05 4.43
CA ASP A 284 1.87 -4.94 3.47
C ASP A 284 1.07 -3.76 4.05
N ARG A 285 0.08 -4.00 4.93
CA ARG A 285 -0.68 -2.93 5.63
C ARG A 285 0.19 -2.22 6.65
N ASP A 286 1.04 -2.97 7.38
CA ASP A 286 2.00 -2.38 8.31
C ASP A 286 2.98 -1.48 7.57
N PHE A 287 3.51 -1.95 6.43
CA PHE A 287 4.40 -1.14 5.60
C PHE A 287 3.68 0.08 5.04
N ALA A 288 2.44 -0.07 4.55
CA ALA A 288 1.66 1.04 4.02
C ALA A 288 1.41 2.13 5.07
N ALA A 289 1.07 1.74 6.30
CA ALA A 289 0.90 2.67 7.41
C ALA A 289 2.24 3.28 7.86
N TRP A 290 3.32 2.49 7.90
CA TRP A 290 4.66 2.97 8.21
C TRP A 290 5.12 4.03 7.21
N ILE A 291 5.03 3.75 5.90
CA ILE A 291 5.46 4.70 4.87
C ILE A 291 4.56 5.94 4.81
N THR A 292 3.29 5.82 5.20
CA THR A 292 2.38 6.95 5.37
C THR A 292 2.93 7.95 6.37
N VAL A 293 3.17 7.52 7.60
CA VAL A 293 3.70 8.39 8.66
C VAL A 293 5.08 8.94 8.27
N ARG A 294 5.93 8.11 7.65
CA ARG A 294 7.25 8.55 7.17
C ARG A 294 7.15 9.62 6.07
N SER A 295 6.15 9.52 5.17
CA SER A 295 5.94 10.52 4.11
C SER A 295 5.46 11.85 4.69
N LEU A 296 4.53 11.81 5.64
CA LEU A 296 4.09 13.00 6.38
C LEU A 296 5.26 13.65 7.12
N ALA A 297 6.05 12.86 7.86
CA ALA A 297 7.21 13.36 8.59
C ALA A 297 8.27 13.98 7.66
N ALA A 298 8.49 13.41 6.47
CA ALA A 298 9.41 13.96 5.48
C ALA A 298 8.90 15.30 4.92
N ALA A 299 7.61 15.41 4.61
CA ALA A 299 6.99 16.64 4.13
C ALA A 299 7.03 17.75 5.20
N VAL A 300 6.64 17.42 6.44
CA VAL A 300 6.75 18.34 7.61
C VAL A 300 8.19 18.81 7.84
N THR A 301 9.14 17.91 7.75
CA THR A 301 10.56 18.25 7.92
C THR A 301 11.01 19.26 6.85
N ARG A 302 10.55 19.10 5.62
CA ARG A 302 10.95 19.95 4.51
C ARG A 302 10.30 21.33 4.56
N LEU A 303 8.99 21.40 4.88
CA LEU A 303 8.22 22.64 4.88
C LEU A 303 8.20 23.35 6.25
N ARG A 304 8.44 22.60 7.35
CA ARG A 304 8.30 23.06 8.73
C ARG A 304 6.90 23.59 9.06
N THR A 305 5.89 22.91 8.54
CA THR A 305 4.47 23.20 8.76
C THR A 305 3.70 21.91 8.95
N THR A 306 2.50 22.02 9.52
CA THR A 306 1.47 20.97 9.56
C THR A 306 0.26 21.34 8.71
N ASP A 307 0.36 22.41 7.92
CA ASP A 307 -0.70 22.80 7.00
C ASP A 307 -0.97 21.73 5.95
N VAL A 308 -2.21 21.26 5.92
CA VAL A 308 -2.64 20.13 5.09
C VAL A 308 -2.48 20.44 3.60
N THR A 309 -2.80 21.66 3.20
CA THR A 309 -2.75 22.09 1.78
C THR A 309 -1.30 22.09 1.29
N GLU A 310 -0.38 22.64 2.10
CA GLU A 310 1.04 22.69 1.75
C GLU A 310 1.65 21.28 1.72
N LEU A 311 1.34 20.44 2.72
CA LEU A 311 1.85 19.08 2.78
C LEU A 311 1.37 18.23 1.60
N ARG A 312 0.06 18.34 1.25
CA ARG A 312 -0.50 17.67 0.09
C ARG A 312 0.13 18.16 -1.22
N ALA A 313 0.23 19.48 -1.40
CA ALA A 313 0.84 20.06 -2.58
C ALA A 313 2.27 19.56 -2.82
N LEU A 314 3.11 19.56 -1.77
CA LEU A 314 4.47 19.02 -1.84
C LEU A 314 4.47 17.52 -2.17
N SER A 315 3.57 16.73 -1.57
CA SER A 315 3.50 15.28 -1.76
C SER A 315 3.20 14.91 -3.22
N LEU A 316 2.45 15.74 -3.95
CA LEU A 316 2.10 15.52 -5.36
C LEU A 316 3.18 16.02 -6.33
N THR A 317 4.36 16.32 -5.86
CA THR A 317 5.53 16.72 -6.67
C THR A 317 6.65 15.69 -6.59
N ASP A 318 7.60 15.77 -7.52
CA ASP A 318 8.82 14.96 -7.47
C ASP A 318 9.86 15.50 -6.46
N GLN A 319 9.52 16.57 -5.71
CA GLN A 319 10.42 17.18 -4.74
C GLN A 319 10.44 16.47 -3.38
N LEU A 320 9.58 15.48 -3.16
CA LEU A 320 9.53 14.66 -1.96
C LEU A 320 9.91 13.20 -2.25
N PRO A 321 11.19 12.90 -2.54
CA PRO A 321 11.62 11.52 -2.72
C PRO A 321 11.67 10.80 -1.37
N LEU A 322 10.95 9.69 -1.25
CA LEU A 322 10.84 8.91 -0.03
C LEU A 322 11.73 7.67 -0.09
N ASP A 323 12.31 7.31 1.03
CA ASP A 323 13.05 6.06 1.18
C ASP A 323 12.15 5.00 1.85
N GLY A 324 11.84 3.94 1.12
CA GLY A 324 10.98 2.85 1.57
C GLY A 324 11.69 1.49 1.64
N PHE A 325 13.02 1.47 1.67
CA PHE A 325 13.83 0.23 1.72
C PHE A 325 13.53 -0.77 0.58
N LYS A 326 13.12 -0.25 -0.57
CA LYS A 326 12.75 -1.05 -1.77
C LYS A 326 13.72 -0.89 -2.94
N GLY A 327 14.90 -0.29 -2.71
CA GLY A 327 15.93 -0.09 -3.71
C GLY A 327 15.67 1.03 -4.73
N ARG A 328 14.53 1.70 -4.65
CA ARG A 328 14.15 2.86 -5.46
C ARG A 328 13.54 3.94 -4.59
N LYS A 329 13.69 5.20 -4.99
CA LYS A 329 12.98 6.31 -4.36
C LYS A 329 11.50 6.21 -4.70
N LEU A 330 10.67 6.37 -3.66
CA LEU A 330 9.23 6.38 -3.79
C LEU A 330 8.74 7.83 -3.92
N SER A 331 7.63 8.05 -4.60
CA SER A 331 6.97 9.35 -4.73
C SER A 331 5.50 9.16 -5.03
N PHE A 332 4.67 10.16 -4.75
CA PHE A 332 3.26 10.10 -5.10
C PHE A 332 3.05 10.53 -6.55
N ARG A 333 2.08 9.90 -7.21
CA ARG A 333 1.63 10.30 -8.54
C ARG A 333 0.79 11.58 -8.46
N PRO A 334 1.03 12.57 -9.32
CA PRO A 334 0.26 13.80 -9.29
C PRO A 334 -1.18 13.64 -9.80
N TRP A 335 -1.49 12.60 -10.58
CA TRP A 335 -2.82 12.42 -11.16
C TRP A 335 -3.81 11.66 -10.29
N ASP A 336 -3.37 10.66 -9.51
CA ASP A 336 -4.24 9.81 -8.70
C ASP A 336 -3.82 9.68 -7.23
N GLY A 337 -2.73 10.35 -6.82
CA GLY A 337 -2.23 10.31 -5.45
C GLY A 337 -1.68 8.94 -5.00
N GLN A 338 -1.46 8.00 -5.91
CA GLN A 338 -0.91 6.69 -5.58
C GLN A 338 0.61 6.76 -5.36
N LEU A 339 1.09 6.17 -4.31
CA LEU A 339 2.53 5.99 -4.06
C LEU A 339 3.13 5.05 -5.09
N ARG A 340 4.11 5.54 -5.87
CA ARG A 340 4.97 4.74 -6.74
C ARG A 340 5.89 3.89 -5.91
N GLN A 341 5.84 2.59 -6.08
CA GLN A 341 6.69 1.68 -5.34
C GLN A 341 6.95 0.38 -6.11
N PRO A 342 8.14 -0.22 -5.99
CA PRO A 342 8.37 -1.58 -6.47
C PRO A 342 7.47 -2.58 -5.76
N ILE A 343 7.03 -3.60 -6.50
CA ILE A 343 6.16 -4.66 -6.00
C ILE A 343 6.95 -5.97 -5.95
N PRO A 344 7.27 -6.48 -4.76
CA PRO A 344 7.83 -7.81 -4.58
C PRO A 344 6.87 -8.90 -5.07
N LEU A 345 7.42 -9.89 -5.76
CA LEU A 345 6.75 -11.14 -6.12
C LEU A 345 7.35 -12.23 -5.24
N VAL A 346 6.55 -12.76 -4.35
CA VAL A 346 7.03 -13.61 -3.27
C VAL A 346 6.36 -14.98 -3.26
N HIS A 347 7.09 -15.96 -2.80
CA HIS A 347 6.59 -17.19 -2.22
C HIS A 347 6.66 -17.06 -0.69
N PRO A 348 5.90 -17.78 0.12
CA PRO A 348 5.91 -17.65 1.59
C PRO A 348 7.29 -17.67 2.25
N ARG A 349 8.31 -18.23 1.59
CA ARG A 349 9.68 -18.36 2.11
C ARG A 349 10.76 -17.76 1.24
N ALA A 350 10.41 -17.07 0.13
CA ALA A 350 11.41 -16.54 -0.78
C ALA A 350 10.89 -15.31 -1.55
N LEU A 351 11.75 -14.32 -1.72
CA LEU A 351 11.60 -13.31 -2.76
C LEU A 351 11.99 -13.95 -4.11
N VAL A 352 11.05 -13.98 -5.04
CA VAL A 352 11.27 -14.55 -6.38
C VAL A 352 11.74 -13.49 -7.36
N SER A 353 11.10 -12.30 -7.34
CA SER A 353 11.44 -11.17 -8.19
C SER A 353 10.87 -9.88 -7.61
N THR A 354 11.19 -8.76 -8.23
CA THR A 354 10.58 -7.46 -7.92
C THR A 354 10.24 -6.76 -9.22
N SER A 355 8.98 -6.31 -9.37
CA SER A 355 8.54 -5.52 -10.51
C SER A 355 8.60 -4.01 -10.20
N PRO A 356 8.83 -3.16 -11.24
CA PRO A 356 8.79 -3.48 -12.66
C PRO A 356 9.97 -4.33 -13.12
N GLN A 357 9.69 -5.22 -14.10
CA GLN A 357 10.72 -6.03 -14.74
C GLN A 357 11.50 -5.19 -15.75
N GLU A 358 12.76 -5.57 -16.01
CA GLU A 358 13.71 -4.78 -16.84
C GLU A 358 13.16 -4.37 -18.21
N GLY A 359 12.45 -5.25 -18.90
CA GLY A 359 11.86 -4.99 -20.22
C GLY A 359 10.59 -4.12 -20.21
N PHE A 360 10.12 -3.68 -19.04
CA PHE A 360 8.83 -3.02 -18.87
C PHE A 360 8.92 -1.68 -18.13
N LEU A 361 10.11 -1.10 -18.03
CA LEU A 361 10.30 0.19 -17.37
C LEU A 361 9.58 1.30 -18.14
N HIS A 362 8.89 2.18 -17.41
CA HIS A 362 8.26 3.34 -18.04
C HIS A 362 9.32 4.40 -18.42
N PRO A 363 9.21 5.03 -19.59
CA PRO A 363 10.26 5.93 -20.09
C PRO A 363 10.50 7.18 -19.25
N THR A 364 9.48 7.69 -18.55
CA THR A 364 9.59 8.91 -17.73
C THR A 364 9.84 8.61 -16.26
N SER A 365 9.08 7.68 -15.69
CA SER A 365 9.22 7.24 -14.29
C SER A 365 9.08 5.73 -14.25
N GLU A 366 10.17 5.01 -14.01
CA GLU A 366 10.25 3.55 -14.09
C GLU A 366 9.08 2.81 -13.43
N LEU A 367 8.52 3.38 -12.34
CA LEU A 367 7.44 2.79 -11.56
C LEU A 367 6.03 3.06 -12.11
N ASP A 368 5.87 3.97 -13.10
CA ASP A 368 4.57 4.30 -13.66
C ASP A 368 4.02 3.25 -14.63
N THR A 369 4.81 2.23 -14.90
CA THR A 369 4.35 1.03 -15.62
C THR A 369 3.45 0.11 -14.77
N LEU A 370 3.33 0.32 -13.45
CA LEU A 370 2.51 -0.48 -12.55
C LEU A 370 1.22 0.29 -12.17
N GLY A 371 0.06 -0.25 -12.49
CA GLY A 371 -1.23 0.40 -12.29
C GLY A 371 -1.62 1.31 -13.46
N LEU A 372 -2.52 2.26 -13.21
CA LEU A 372 -2.97 3.19 -14.24
C LEU A 372 -1.99 4.35 -14.41
N ASP A 373 -1.46 4.51 -15.59
CA ASP A 373 -0.63 5.65 -15.96
C ASP A 373 -1.47 6.92 -16.17
N ALA A 374 -0.81 8.09 -16.22
CA ALA A 374 -1.48 9.37 -16.38
C ALA A 374 -2.45 9.44 -17.56
N PRO A 375 -2.13 8.93 -18.79
CA PRO A 375 -3.09 8.90 -19.89
C PRO A 375 -4.30 7.98 -19.67
N GLU A 376 -4.14 6.92 -18.86
CA GLU A 376 -5.17 5.94 -18.57
C GLU A 376 -6.09 6.38 -17.42
N SER A 377 -5.60 7.26 -16.55
CA SER A 377 -6.34 7.74 -15.38
C SER A 377 -7.38 8.77 -15.76
N ARG A 378 -8.56 8.67 -15.16
CA ARG A 378 -9.62 9.69 -15.22
C ARG A 378 -9.41 10.83 -14.23
N CYS A 379 -8.56 10.59 -13.23
CA CYS A 379 -8.26 11.58 -12.19
C CYS A 379 -7.11 12.50 -12.63
N ARG A 380 -7.20 13.76 -12.19
CA ARG A 380 -6.20 14.82 -12.32
C ARG A 380 -6.05 15.53 -10.99
N LEU A 381 -5.62 14.77 -9.98
CA LEU A 381 -5.63 15.19 -8.57
C LEU A 381 -4.82 16.46 -8.31
N SER A 382 -3.71 16.67 -9.01
CA SER A 382 -2.91 17.91 -8.90
C SER A 382 -3.61 19.17 -9.40
N GLU A 383 -4.66 19.02 -10.22
CA GLU A 383 -5.46 20.13 -10.76
C GLU A 383 -6.68 20.44 -9.87
N VAL A 384 -6.96 19.59 -8.88
CA VAL A 384 -8.06 19.75 -7.92
C VAL A 384 -7.49 20.31 -6.62
N GLY A 385 -7.97 21.47 -6.20
CA GLY A 385 -7.66 22.06 -4.88
C GLY A 385 -8.26 21.27 -3.73
N LEU A 386 -7.68 21.45 -2.51
CA LEU A 386 -8.34 21.06 -1.26
C LEU A 386 -9.40 22.10 -0.92
#